data_1fa6987697f0fee0f1ab3ec55db999db
#
_entry.id   1fa6987697f0fee0f1ab3ec55db999db
#
_cell.length_a   1.000
_cell.length_b   1.000
_cell.length_c   1.000
_cell.angle_alpha   90.00
_cell.angle_beta   90.00
_cell.angle_gamma   90.00
#
_symmetry.space_group_name_H-M   'P 1'
#
loop_
_entity.id
_entity.type
_entity.pdbx_description
1 polymer ?
#
loop_
_entity_poly.entity_id
_entity_poly.type
_entity_poly.pdbx_seq_one_letter_code
_entity_poly.pdbx_strand_id
1 'polypeptide(L)'
;MLEQLMDLVRENAQGTVVNNPAIPNEQNEAVIGAATSSIATGLQQELASGNTEGVLSLLGGTGSDTSAANPVVGNISNNFIGTLLEKFHLDKGTATQLAATLIPTVLGSLVNKTKDPNNSSFSLDGILNSLTGGSAQGLNLNGILGGLSGGLDKNGDGQVNLDDLKSLLSNGAQQQQQQQQAGEGGGIGGLLKNLLG
;
A
#
# COMPACT_ATOMS: atom_id res chain seq x y z
N MET A 1 -10.33 -10.63 1.34
CA MET A 1 -9.92 -9.33 0.80
C MET A 1 -10.47 -9.06 -0.61
N LEU A 2 -10.30 -9.94 -1.61
CA LEU A 2 -10.83 -9.69 -2.97
C LEU A 2 -12.36 -9.50 -2.99
N GLU A 3 -13.11 -10.26 -2.22
CA GLU A 3 -14.57 -10.08 -2.08
C GLU A 3 -14.93 -8.70 -1.53
N GLN A 4 -14.24 -8.27 -0.47
CA GLN A 4 -14.45 -6.96 0.13
C GLN A 4 -14.08 -5.82 -0.83
N LEU A 5 -12.99 -6.00 -1.60
CA LEU A 5 -12.62 -5.03 -2.65
C LEU A 5 -13.68 -5.03 -3.77
N MET A 6 -14.20 -6.19 -4.15
CA MET A 6 -15.28 -6.30 -5.13
C MET A 6 -16.56 -5.58 -4.67
N ASP A 7 -16.93 -5.72 -3.39
CA ASP A 7 -18.07 -5.01 -2.83
C ASP A 7 -17.84 -3.49 -2.82
N LEU A 8 -16.61 -3.06 -2.50
CA LEU A 8 -16.23 -1.65 -2.55
C LEU A 8 -16.30 -1.10 -3.99
N VAL A 9 -15.82 -1.87 -4.97
CA VAL A 9 -15.94 -1.51 -6.39
C VAL A 9 -17.41 -1.43 -6.81
N ARG A 10 -18.23 -2.41 -6.42
CA ARG A 10 -19.66 -2.43 -6.72
C ARG A 10 -20.38 -1.22 -6.14
N GLU A 11 -20.07 -0.84 -4.89
CA GLU A 11 -20.62 0.35 -4.23
C GLU A 11 -20.33 1.62 -5.04
N ASN A 12 -19.11 1.74 -5.57
CA ASN A 12 -18.67 2.92 -6.33
C ASN A 12 -19.00 2.85 -7.84
N ALA A 13 -19.41 1.70 -8.35
CA ALA A 13 -19.69 1.47 -9.77
C ALA A 13 -21.11 1.85 -10.22
N GLN A 14 -22.02 2.15 -9.29
CA GLN A 14 -23.44 2.42 -9.59
C GLN A 14 -23.62 3.48 -10.66
N GLY A 15 -22.95 4.63 -10.53
CA GLY A 15 -23.08 5.73 -11.48
C GLY A 15 -22.27 5.56 -12.76
N THR A 16 -21.15 4.83 -12.68
CA THR A 16 -20.18 4.77 -13.78
C THR A 16 -20.30 3.52 -14.64
N VAL A 17 -20.72 2.40 -14.05
CA VAL A 17 -20.88 1.10 -14.73
C VAL A 17 -22.35 0.78 -14.92
N VAL A 18 -23.13 0.69 -13.82
CA VAL A 18 -24.51 0.19 -13.86
C VAL A 18 -25.43 1.10 -14.66
N ASN A 19 -25.28 2.41 -14.53
CA ASN A 19 -26.08 3.39 -15.26
C ASN A 19 -25.45 3.83 -16.59
N ASN A 20 -24.40 3.15 -17.06
CA ASN A 20 -23.72 3.49 -18.30
C ASN A 20 -24.39 2.79 -19.50
N PRO A 21 -25.02 3.52 -20.44
CA PRO A 21 -25.71 2.91 -21.57
C PRO A 21 -24.78 2.19 -22.55
N ALA A 22 -23.47 2.44 -22.49
CA ALA A 22 -22.48 1.75 -23.31
C ALA A 22 -22.10 0.36 -22.75
N ILE A 23 -22.54 0.03 -21.53
CA ILE A 23 -22.27 -1.26 -20.89
C ILE A 23 -23.60 -2.02 -20.77
N PRO A 24 -23.77 -3.16 -21.46
CA PRO A 24 -24.94 -4.01 -21.26
C PRO A 24 -25.07 -4.46 -19.79
N ASN A 25 -26.28 -4.47 -19.25
CA ASN A 25 -26.53 -4.82 -17.86
C ASN A 25 -25.96 -6.20 -17.48
N GLU A 26 -25.96 -7.14 -18.42
CA GLU A 26 -25.40 -8.48 -18.23
C GLU A 26 -23.88 -8.47 -18.03
N GLN A 27 -23.21 -7.40 -18.46
CA GLN A 27 -21.76 -7.23 -18.34
C GLN A 27 -21.35 -6.43 -17.09
N ASN A 28 -22.27 -5.79 -16.40
CA ASN A 28 -21.95 -4.93 -15.26
C ASN A 28 -21.09 -5.66 -14.20
N GLU A 29 -21.49 -6.85 -13.78
CA GLU A 29 -20.75 -7.65 -12.80
C GLU A 29 -19.36 -8.07 -13.30
N ALA A 30 -19.24 -8.38 -14.60
CA ALA A 30 -17.97 -8.73 -15.21
C ALA A 30 -17.02 -7.51 -15.29
N VAL A 31 -17.55 -6.33 -15.57
CA VAL A 31 -16.79 -5.06 -15.58
C VAL A 31 -16.35 -4.71 -14.14
N ILE A 32 -17.22 -4.88 -13.14
CA ILE A 32 -16.89 -4.70 -11.71
C ILE A 32 -15.77 -5.66 -11.30
N GLY A 33 -15.87 -6.94 -11.69
CA GLY A 33 -14.82 -7.94 -11.45
C GLY A 33 -13.51 -7.59 -12.14
N ALA A 34 -13.57 -7.05 -13.36
CA ALA A 34 -12.38 -6.58 -14.08
C ALA A 34 -11.71 -5.39 -13.39
N ALA A 35 -12.49 -4.41 -12.91
CA ALA A 35 -11.96 -3.29 -12.13
C ALA A 35 -11.29 -3.77 -10.83
N THR A 36 -11.95 -4.67 -10.09
CA THR A 36 -11.41 -5.30 -8.87
C THR A 36 -10.08 -5.98 -9.14
N SER A 37 -10.02 -6.79 -10.20
CA SER A 37 -8.80 -7.50 -10.61
C SER A 37 -7.69 -6.54 -11.03
N SER A 38 -8.03 -5.48 -11.77
CA SER A 38 -7.05 -4.48 -12.21
C SER A 38 -6.44 -3.72 -11.03
N ILE A 39 -7.24 -3.37 -10.02
CA ILE A 39 -6.75 -2.73 -8.80
C ILE A 39 -5.83 -3.69 -8.02
N ALA A 40 -6.28 -4.92 -7.76
CA ALA A 40 -5.49 -5.89 -7.01
C ALA A 40 -4.17 -6.23 -7.73
N THR A 41 -4.23 -6.55 -9.02
CA THR A 41 -3.05 -6.91 -9.82
C THR A 41 -2.12 -5.71 -10.00
N GLY A 42 -2.67 -4.50 -10.21
CA GLY A 42 -1.86 -3.30 -10.34
C GLY A 42 -1.08 -2.98 -9.06
N LEU A 43 -1.72 -3.04 -7.89
CA LEU A 43 -1.04 -2.89 -6.60
C LEU A 43 0.02 -3.98 -6.37
N GLN A 44 -0.27 -5.24 -6.75
CA GLN A 44 0.71 -6.33 -6.68
C GLN A 44 1.92 -6.09 -7.59
N GLN A 45 1.70 -5.61 -8.81
CA GLN A 45 2.78 -5.30 -9.76
C GLN A 45 3.67 -4.18 -9.26
N GLU A 46 3.09 -3.12 -8.68
CA GLU A 46 3.85 -2.03 -8.07
C GLU A 46 4.72 -2.54 -6.89
N LEU A 47 4.16 -3.36 -6.02
CA LEU A 47 4.92 -3.99 -4.93
C LEU A 47 6.02 -4.92 -5.46
N ALA A 48 5.74 -5.73 -6.48
CA ALA A 48 6.70 -6.65 -7.08
C ALA A 48 7.82 -5.94 -7.83
N SER A 49 7.56 -4.76 -8.39
CA SER A 49 8.57 -3.91 -9.04
C SER A 49 9.43 -3.10 -8.06
N GLY A 50 9.14 -3.21 -6.75
CA GLY A 50 9.86 -2.49 -5.69
C GLY A 50 9.30 -1.11 -5.36
N ASN A 51 8.20 -0.68 -6.01
CA ASN A 51 7.54 0.60 -5.71
C ASN A 51 6.64 0.50 -4.46
N THR A 52 7.22 -0.02 -3.39
CA THR A 52 6.52 -0.19 -2.09
C THR A 52 6.11 1.15 -1.50
N GLU A 53 6.96 2.16 -1.65
CA GLU A 53 6.71 3.52 -1.18
C GLU A 53 5.49 4.14 -1.87
N GLY A 54 5.38 4.02 -3.20
CA GLY A 54 4.23 4.52 -3.95
C GLY A 54 2.92 3.88 -3.48
N VAL A 55 2.92 2.57 -3.22
CA VAL A 55 1.74 1.85 -2.71
C VAL A 55 1.42 2.26 -1.26
N LEU A 56 2.43 2.37 -0.39
CA LEU A 56 2.23 2.79 1.01
C LEU A 56 1.75 4.23 1.11
N SER A 57 2.32 5.14 0.32
CA SER A 57 1.89 6.54 0.24
C SER A 57 0.43 6.65 -0.22
N LEU A 58 0.06 5.86 -1.23
CA LEU A 58 -1.31 5.82 -1.74
C LEU A 58 -2.29 5.29 -0.69
N LEU A 59 -2.00 4.14 -0.08
CA LEU A 59 -2.92 3.46 0.86
C LEU A 59 -2.84 4.01 2.29
N GLY A 60 -1.67 4.49 2.72
CA GLY A 60 -1.44 5.02 4.07
C GLY A 60 -1.99 6.44 4.29
N GLY A 61 -2.42 7.11 3.24
CA GLY A 61 -3.13 8.36 3.32
C GLY A 61 -2.31 9.60 3.63
N THR A 62 -1.01 9.50 3.77
CA THR A 62 -0.11 10.66 3.87
C THR A 62 0.22 11.14 2.45
N GLY A 63 -0.53 12.13 1.96
CA GLY A 63 -0.39 12.61 0.59
C GLY A 63 -1.08 11.70 -0.44
N SER A 64 -2.13 10.97 -0.05
CA SER A 64 -2.89 10.05 -0.91
C SER A 64 -3.52 10.79 -2.08
N ASP A 65 -2.71 11.05 -3.10
CA ASP A 65 -3.20 11.49 -4.39
C ASP A 65 -3.74 10.26 -5.14
N THR A 66 -5.06 10.10 -5.07
CA THR A 66 -5.77 9.05 -5.83
C THR A 66 -6.14 9.51 -7.23
N SER A 67 -5.65 10.67 -7.67
CA SER A 67 -5.86 11.17 -9.03
C SER A 67 -5.10 10.35 -10.07
N ALA A 68 -5.51 10.46 -11.32
CA ALA A 68 -4.83 9.82 -12.45
C ALA A 68 -3.39 10.34 -12.66
N ALA A 69 -2.99 11.42 -12.00
CA ALA A 69 -1.62 11.95 -12.02
C ALA A 69 -0.65 11.10 -11.18
N ASN A 70 -1.16 10.35 -10.20
CA ASN A 70 -0.35 9.41 -9.44
C ASN A 70 0.06 8.22 -10.34
N PRO A 71 1.37 7.89 -10.45
CA PRO A 71 1.84 6.82 -11.33
C PRO A 71 1.18 5.45 -11.04
N VAL A 72 0.99 5.11 -9.77
CA VAL A 72 0.34 3.85 -9.37
C VAL A 72 -1.11 3.81 -9.87
N VAL A 73 -1.85 4.91 -9.67
CA VAL A 73 -3.24 5.05 -10.15
C VAL A 73 -3.29 5.01 -11.68
N GLY A 74 -2.35 5.68 -12.34
CA GLY A 74 -2.22 5.68 -13.81
C GLY A 74 -1.98 4.29 -14.37
N ASN A 75 -1.09 3.51 -13.77
CA ASN A 75 -0.80 2.13 -14.18
C ASN A 75 -2.02 1.22 -14.00
N ILE A 76 -2.70 1.30 -12.86
CA ILE A 76 -3.95 0.55 -12.61
C ILE A 76 -5.02 0.92 -13.64
N SER A 77 -5.20 2.23 -13.90
CA SER A 77 -6.17 2.71 -14.89
C SER A 77 -5.86 2.20 -16.30
N ASN A 78 -4.60 2.21 -16.71
CA ASN A 78 -4.18 1.70 -18.02
C ASN A 78 -4.43 0.19 -18.16
N ASN A 79 -4.15 -0.60 -17.11
CA ASN A 79 -4.47 -2.04 -17.09
C ASN A 79 -5.98 -2.28 -17.22
N PHE A 80 -6.79 -1.48 -16.53
CA PHE A 80 -8.25 -1.58 -16.64
C PHE A 80 -8.75 -1.17 -18.02
N ILE A 81 -8.24 -0.08 -18.60
CA ILE A 81 -8.57 0.33 -19.99
C ILE A 81 -8.25 -0.81 -20.96
N GLY A 82 -7.06 -1.41 -20.88
CA GLY A 82 -6.70 -2.57 -21.70
C GLY A 82 -7.71 -3.70 -21.60
N THR A 83 -8.11 -4.05 -20.37
CA THR A 83 -9.12 -5.09 -20.12
C THR A 83 -10.48 -4.74 -20.73
N LEU A 84 -10.90 -3.47 -20.62
CA LEU A 84 -12.17 -3.01 -21.17
C LEU A 84 -12.19 -3.08 -22.72
N LEU A 85 -11.09 -2.73 -23.36
CA LEU A 85 -10.95 -2.83 -24.81
C LEU A 85 -10.93 -4.28 -25.30
N GLU A 86 -10.14 -5.13 -24.64
CA GLU A 86 -9.89 -6.51 -25.08
C GLU A 86 -11.03 -7.46 -24.77
N LYS A 87 -11.61 -7.38 -23.56
CA LYS A 87 -12.60 -8.35 -23.08
C LYS A 87 -14.04 -7.88 -23.29
N PHE A 88 -14.27 -6.58 -23.19
CA PHE A 88 -15.62 -6.01 -23.27
C PHE A 88 -15.88 -5.28 -24.58
N HIS A 89 -14.84 -5.13 -25.43
CA HIS A 89 -14.93 -4.47 -26.74
C HIS A 89 -15.52 -3.06 -26.68
N LEU A 90 -15.33 -2.37 -25.53
CA LEU A 90 -15.76 -0.99 -25.40
C LEU A 90 -14.87 -0.09 -26.27
N ASP A 91 -15.44 0.99 -26.79
CA ASP A 91 -14.65 1.99 -27.49
C ASP A 91 -13.64 2.67 -26.53
N LYS A 92 -12.53 3.16 -27.10
CA LYS A 92 -11.43 3.76 -26.31
C LYS A 92 -11.87 4.96 -25.46
N GLY A 93 -12.81 5.76 -25.96
CA GLY A 93 -13.32 6.93 -25.26
C GLY A 93 -14.07 6.52 -23.99
N THR A 94 -15.02 5.60 -24.12
CA THR A 94 -15.79 5.03 -23.01
C THR A 94 -14.88 4.33 -22.00
N ALA A 95 -13.96 3.48 -22.47
CA ALA A 95 -13.02 2.76 -21.60
C ALA A 95 -12.13 3.73 -20.79
N THR A 96 -11.62 4.77 -21.44
CA THR A 96 -10.78 5.80 -20.77
C THR A 96 -11.59 6.58 -19.75
N GLN A 97 -12.79 7.02 -20.10
CA GLN A 97 -13.66 7.79 -19.20
C GLN A 97 -14.06 6.95 -17.97
N LEU A 98 -14.41 5.69 -18.20
CA LEU A 98 -14.76 4.75 -17.13
C LEU A 98 -13.59 4.55 -16.15
N ALA A 99 -12.41 4.27 -16.66
CA ALA A 99 -11.23 4.06 -15.86
C ALA A 99 -10.81 5.34 -15.08
N ALA A 100 -10.84 6.49 -15.74
CA ALA A 100 -10.50 7.77 -15.14
C ALA A 100 -11.44 8.20 -14.00
N THR A 101 -12.66 7.67 -13.98
CA THR A 101 -13.64 7.97 -12.93
C THR A 101 -13.67 6.88 -11.86
N LEU A 102 -13.78 5.61 -12.27
CA LEU A 102 -13.99 4.50 -11.34
C LEU A 102 -12.74 4.20 -10.50
N ILE A 103 -11.57 4.10 -11.12
CA ILE A 103 -10.34 3.72 -10.41
C ILE A 103 -9.97 4.72 -9.30
N PRO A 104 -9.88 6.04 -9.56
CA PRO A 104 -9.62 7.03 -8.50
C PRO A 104 -10.67 7.02 -7.39
N THR A 105 -11.95 6.85 -7.74
CA THR A 105 -13.05 6.83 -6.76
C THR A 105 -12.96 5.63 -5.84
N VAL A 106 -12.70 4.44 -6.40
CA VAL A 106 -12.54 3.20 -5.61
C VAL A 106 -11.30 3.29 -4.71
N LEU A 107 -10.17 3.75 -5.26
CA LEU A 107 -8.95 3.92 -4.47
C LEU A 107 -9.13 4.95 -3.35
N GLY A 108 -9.84 6.05 -3.61
CA GLY A 108 -10.20 7.03 -2.58
C GLY A 108 -11.07 6.42 -1.47
N SER A 109 -12.06 5.63 -1.84
CA SER A 109 -12.89 4.89 -0.89
C SER A 109 -12.09 3.86 -0.10
N LEU A 110 -11.15 3.15 -0.75
CA LEU A 110 -10.24 2.20 -0.11
C LEU A 110 -9.35 2.91 0.91
N VAL A 111 -8.72 4.03 0.55
CA VAL A 111 -7.91 4.86 1.45
C VAL A 111 -8.70 5.35 2.66
N ASN A 112 -9.95 5.76 2.46
CA ASN A 112 -10.81 6.16 3.58
C ASN A 112 -11.12 4.99 4.51
N LYS A 113 -11.32 3.78 3.97
CA LYS A 113 -11.56 2.58 4.77
C LYS A 113 -10.30 2.10 5.50
N THR A 114 -9.10 2.30 4.94
CA THR A 114 -7.84 1.97 5.64
C THR A 114 -7.55 2.91 6.81
N LYS A 115 -8.07 4.13 6.77
CA LYS A 115 -7.94 5.12 7.85
C LYS A 115 -8.94 4.93 8.99
N ASP A 116 -10.00 4.17 8.77
CA ASP A 116 -11.03 3.93 9.79
C ASP A 116 -10.55 2.85 10.78
N PRO A 117 -10.25 3.22 12.04
CA PRO A 117 -9.75 2.27 13.03
C PRO A 117 -10.79 1.21 13.42
N ASN A 118 -12.07 1.44 13.11
CA ASN A 118 -13.15 0.49 13.36
C ASN A 118 -13.31 -0.52 12.22
N ASN A 119 -12.62 -0.32 11.10
CA ASN A 119 -12.70 -1.17 9.92
C ASN A 119 -11.49 -2.12 9.83
N SER A 120 -11.55 -3.22 10.57
CA SER A 120 -10.50 -4.25 10.55
C SER A 120 -10.37 -4.99 9.21
N SER A 121 -11.42 -4.92 8.37
CA SER A 121 -11.46 -5.62 7.08
C SER A 121 -10.54 -4.99 6.01
N PHE A 122 -10.27 -3.69 6.14
CA PHE A 122 -9.41 -2.92 5.25
C PHE A 122 -8.20 -2.33 5.97
N SER A 123 -7.64 -3.06 6.94
CA SER A 123 -6.37 -2.63 7.53
C SER A 123 -5.25 -2.66 6.48
N LEU A 124 -4.35 -1.68 6.51
CA LEU A 124 -3.22 -1.61 5.59
C LEU A 124 -2.37 -2.90 5.64
N ASP A 125 -2.15 -3.43 6.86
CA ASP A 125 -1.45 -4.71 7.07
C ASP A 125 -2.17 -5.87 6.37
N GLY A 126 -3.50 -5.94 6.50
CA GLY A 126 -4.32 -6.98 5.86
C GLY A 126 -4.28 -6.90 4.34
N ILE A 127 -4.31 -5.68 3.78
CA ILE A 127 -4.21 -5.45 2.33
C ILE A 127 -2.84 -5.89 1.83
N LEU A 128 -1.76 -5.40 2.43
CA LEU A 128 -0.39 -5.74 2.02
C LEU A 128 -0.12 -7.24 2.17
N ASN A 129 -0.55 -7.85 3.28
CA ASN A 129 -0.40 -9.29 3.49
C ASN A 129 -1.14 -10.10 2.41
N SER A 130 -2.33 -9.66 2.01
CA SER A 130 -3.10 -10.32 0.95
C SER A 130 -2.47 -10.12 -0.44
N LEU A 131 -1.92 -8.95 -0.73
CA LEU A 131 -1.25 -8.63 -1.99
C LEU A 131 0.08 -9.37 -2.15
N THR A 132 0.79 -9.64 -1.04
CA THR A 132 2.10 -10.30 -1.05
C THR A 132 2.02 -11.80 -0.76
N GLY A 133 0.81 -12.37 -0.70
CA GLY A 133 0.62 -13.80 -0.40
C GLY A 133 1.16 -14.23 0.96
N GLY A 134 1.12 -13.33 1.96
CA GLY A 134 1.61 -13.61 3.31
C GLY A 134 3.06 -13.20 3.57
N SER A 135 3.82 -12.80 2.56
CA SER A 135 5.23 -12.41 2.70
C SER A 135 5.44 -11.10 3.48
N ALA A 136 4.37 -10.33 3.69
CA ALA A 136 4.40 -9.12 4.51
C ALA A 136 4.30 -9.40 6.02
N GLN A 137 4.10 -10.67 6.43
CA GLN A 137 4.12 -11.05 7.83
C GLN A 137 5.55 -10.88 8.40
N GLY A 138 5.74 -9.84 9.18
CA GLY A 138 7.03 -9.50 9.78
C GLY A 138 7.53 -8.09 9.43
N LEU A 139 6.90 -7.43 8.46
CA LEU A 139 7.10 -6.01 8.27
C LEU A 139 6.34 -5.27 9.38
N ASN A 140 7.05 -4.60 10.25
CA ASN A 140 6.45 -3.72 11.26
C ASN A 140 5.91 -2.46 10.58
N LEU A 141 4.74 -2.59 9.92
CA LEU A 141 4.12 -1.51 9.15
C LEU A 141 3.72 -0.33 10.03
N ASN A 142 3.39 -0.58 11.31
CA ASN A 142 3.18 0.50 12.28
C ASN A 142 4.47 1.29 12.56
N GLY A 143 5.63 0.64 12.53
CA GLY A 143 6.93 1.30 12.61
C GLY A 143 7.24 2.11 11.35
N ILE A 144 6.89 1.57 10.17
CA ILE A 144 7.07 2.24 8.88
C ILE A 144 6.09 3.42 8.75
N LEU A 145 4.82 3.26 9.14
CA LEU A 145 3.83 4.35 9.12
C LEU A 145 4.13 5.43 10.17
N GLY A 146 4.54 5.05 11.37
CA GLY A 146 4.97 5.98 12.41
C GLY A 146 6.20 6.78 11.99
N GLY A 147 7.06 6.18 11.18
CA GLY A 147 8.18 6.83 10.55
C GLY A 147 7.80 7.77 9.40
N LEU A 148 6.77 7.47 8.61
CA LEU A 148 6.27 8.35 7.54
C LEU A 148 5.73 9.68 8.09
N SER A 149 5.16 9.67 9.30
CA SER A 149 4.71 10.90 9.97
C SER A 149 5.82 11.69 10.66
N GLY A 150 7.03 11.14 10.79
CA GLY A 150 8.13 11.69 11.59
C GLY A 150 9.53 11.69 10.97
N GLY A 151 9.64 11.54 9.63
CA GLY A 151 10.93 11.63 8.92
C GLY A 151 11.67 10.30 8.81
N LEU A 152 11.28 9.49 7.85
CA LEU A 152 11.99 8.27 7.43
C LEU A 152 13.17 8.57 6.49
N ASP A 153 13.27 9.76 5.98
CA ASP A 153 14.47 10.24 5.30
C ASP A 153 15.57 10.46 6.35
N LYS A 154 16.24 9.36 6.69
CA LYS A 154 17.31 9.35 7.69
C LYS A 154 18.66 9.76 7.10
N ASN A 155 18.80 9.64 5.79
CA ASN A 155 20.01 10.05 5.09
C ASN A 155 19.91 11.49 4.55
N GLY A 156 18.70 12.11 4.54
CA GLY A 156 18.47 13.49 4.10
C GLY A 156 18.54 13.68 2.58
N ASP A 157 18.34 12.60 1.78
CA ASP A 157 18.39 12.67 0.33
C ASP A 157 17.05 13.06 -0.33
N GLY A 158 16.01 13.27 0.48
CA GLY A 158 14.66 13.63 0.03
C GLY A 158 13.85 12.47 -0.51
N GLN A 159 14.33 11.22 -0.38
CA GLN A 159 13.65 10.00 -0.82
C GLN A 159 13.67 8.96 0.29
N VAL A 160 12.51 8.44 0.67
CA VAL A 160 12.43 7.30 1.60
C VAL A 160 12.62 6.01 0.81
N ASN A 161 13.77 5.35 0.98
CA ASN A 161 14.15 4.17 0.22
C ASN A 161 14.81 3.08 1.10
N LEU A 162 15.31 2.00 0.48
CA LEU A 162 15.99 0.90 1.16
C LEU A 162 17.24 1.34 1.94
N ASP A 163 17.89 2.44 1.55
CA ASP A 163 19.06 2.97 2.23
C ASP A 163 18.68 3.66 3.54
N ASP A 164 17.49 4.26 3.62
CA ASP A 164 16.92 4.77 4.87
C ASP A 164 16.56 3.65 5.82
N LEU A 165 15.95 2.59 5.32
CA LEU A 165 15.67 1.39 6.10
C LEU A 165 16.96 0.74 6.63
N LYS A 166 18.02 0.70 5.82
CA LYS A 166 19.35 0.24 6.22
C LYS A 166 19.96 1.14 7.28
N SER A 167 19.81 2.46 7.14
CA SER A 167 20.25 3.44 8.13
C SER A 167 19.50 3.31 9.45
N LEU A 168 18.21 3.03 9.39
CA LEU A 168 17.36 2.77 10.58
C LEU A 168 17.80 1.50 11.31
N LEU A 169 18.05 0.43 10.58
CA LEU A 169 18.54 -0.85 11.13
C LEU A 169 19.96 -0.72 11.72
N SER A 170 20.83 0.04 11.05
CA SER A 170 22.20 0.30 11.52
C SER A 170 22.22 1.12 12.81
N ASN A 171 21.37 2.16 12.90
CA ASN A 171 21.24 2.98 14.11
C ASN A 171 20.62 2.18 15.27
N GLY A 172 19.64 1.31 15.01
CA GLY A 172 19.06 0.42 16.01
C GLY A 172 20.06 -0.58 16.56
N ALA A 173 20.91 -1.16 15.70
CA ALA A 173 21.98 -2.07 16.10
C ALA A 173 23.08 -1.38 16.90
N GLN A 174 23.44 -0.14 16.53
CA GLN A 174 24.41 0.65 17.30
C GLN A 174 23.91 1.05 18.69
N GLN A 175 22.63 1.39 18.82
CA GLN A 175 22.03 1.67 20.14
C GLN A 175 22.01 0.43 21.04
N GLN A 176 21.74 -0.76 20.49
CA GLN A 176 21.84 -1.99 21.25
C GLN A 176 23.28 -2.31 21.70
N GLN A 177 24.29 -2.06 20.86
CA GLN A 177 25.69 -2.24 21.21
C GLN A 177 26.13 -1.25 22.28
N GLN A 178 25.68 -0.01 22.25
CA GLN A 178 25.98 0.98 23.30
C GLN A 178 25.33 0.64 24.63
N GLN A 179 24.12 0.08 24.62
CA GLN A 179 23.47 -0.40 25.86
C GLN A 179 24.17 -1.64 26.45
N GLN A 180 24.73 -2.52 25.62
CA GLN A 180 25.53 -3.65 26.09
C GLN A 180 26.89 -3.20 26.69
N GLN A 181 27.55 -2.21 26.06
CA GLN A 181 28.81 -1.66 26.61
C GLN A 181 28.60 -0.84 27.88
N ALA A 182 27.45 -0.16 28.02
CA ALA A 182 27.12 0.55 29.26
C ALA A 182 26.73 -0.41 30.42
N GLY A 183 26.29 -1.64 30.08
CA GLY A 183 26.00 -2.69 31.06
C GLY A 183 27.23 -3.48 31.55
N GLU A 184 28.32 -3.50 30.78
CA GLU A 184 29.55 -4.22 31.16
C GLU A 184 30.44 -3.47 32.16
N GLY A 185 30.22 -2.18 32.38
CA GLY A 185 30.96 -1.41 33.39
C GLY A 185 30.54 -1.67 34.86
N GLY A 186 29.43 -2.38 35.09
CA GLY A 186 28.88 -2.59 36.45
C GLY A 186 28.73 -4.04 36.92
N GLY A 187 28.96 -5.04 36.07
CA GLY A 187 28.48 -6.40 36.38
C GLY A 187 29.51 -7.37 36.94
N ILE A 188 30.66 -7.54 36.37
CA ILE A 188 31.59 -8.63 36.74
C ILE A 188 32.98 -8.10 37.12
N GLY A 189 33.46 -7.04 36.46
CA GLY A 189 34.74 -6.43 36.79
C GLY A 189 34.80 -5.80 38.19
N GLY A 190 33.66 -5.24 38.64
CA GLY A 190 33.52 -4.68 39.98
C GLY A 190 33.52 -5.73 41.10
N LEU A 191 32.94 -6.89 40.86
CA LEU A 191 32.87 -7.99 41.80
C LEU A 191 34.21 -8.72 41.95
N LEU A 192 34.98 -8.87 40.86
CA LEU A 192 36.29 -9.47 40.88
C LEU A 192 37.35 -8.59 41.59
N LYS A 193 37.22 -7.27 41.47
CA LYS A 193 38.15 -6.34 42.16
C LYS A 193 37.93 -6.30 43.66
N ASN A 194 36.72 -6.60 44.11
CA ASN A 194 36.41 -6.64 45.56
C ASN A 194 36.67 -8.02 46.19
N LEU A 195 36.97 -9.06 45.40
CA LEU A 195 37.27 -10.41 45.89
C LEU A 195 38.77 -10.71 45.95
N LEU A 196 39.62 -9.91 45.28
CA LEU A 196 41.08 -10.11 45.17
C LEU A 196 41.91 -9.00 45.80
N GLY A 197 41.30 -8.09 46.58
CA GLY A 197 42.00 -7.02 47.30
C GLY A 197 42.04 -7.20 48.82
#